data_969d27ebdcb14ddb48243bb87c307266
#
_entry.id   969d27ebdcb14ddb48243bb87c307266
#
_cell.length_a   1.000
_cell.length_b   1.000
_cell.length_c   1.000
_cell.angle_alpha   90.00
_cell.angle_beta   90.00
_cell.angle_gamma   90.00
#
_symmetry.space_group_name_H-M   'P 1'
#
loop_
_entity.id
_entity.type
_entity.pdbx_description
1 polymer ?
#
loop_
_entity_poly.entity_id
_entity_poly.type
_entity_poly.pdbx_seq_one_letter_code
_entity_poly.pdbx_strand_id
1 'polypeptide(L)'
;VSTETWKAKVVADLKGADFDKKLVWRTNEGFNVQPMYRAEDIENLKTTDSLPGEYPFVRGTRTDNEWFIRQNIVVENVAEANEKAKSLTTKGVTSFGFKLSEALTADNIATLLDGIDLAKVEVNFESCPKCAVATTKALVEYLTSNGKADEFTGSVKFDPFVRLLKHGVDFGGDIKAMAKELTEIVAPVKNLRVFTVDTVLLSDAGAYIAQELGYALAWGNEWMSQLTDAGVAVDEAAKRIKFNMGITSNYFMEIAKFRAARMLWAQIVKQYQPECDCACKMNVHAATTKFNQTVFDAHVNLLRTQTETMSAALAGVDSITVTP
;
A
#
# COMPACT_ATOMS: atom_id res chain seq x y z
N VAL A 1 -39.33 -12.55 0.63
CA VAL A 1 -39.20 -13.16 -0.72
C VAL A 1 -37.97 -14.05 -0.72
N SER A 2 -38.15 -15.35 -1.01
CA SER A 2 -36.99 -16.28 -1.08
C SER A 2 -36.14 -16.05 -2.32
N THR A 3 -34.92 -16.61 -2.34
CA THR A 3 -34.01 -16.54 -3.48
C THR A 3 -34.60 -17.18 -4.71
N GLU A 4 -35.33 -18.31 -4.57
CA GLU A 4 -36.02 -18.99 -5.67
C GLU A 4 -37.11 -18.10 -6.27
N THR A 5 -37.93 -17.47 -5.43
CA THR A 5 -39.03 -16.58 -5.88
C THR A 5 -38.45 -15.37 -6.63
N TRP A 6 -37.38 -14.78 -6.11
CA TRP A 6 -36.67 -13.68 -6.78
C TRP A 6 -36.12 -14.14 -8.13
N LYS A 7 -35.38 -15.27 -8.16
CA LYS A 7 -34.78 -15.79 -9.39
C LYS A 7 -35.82 -16.13 -10.44
N ALA A 8 -36.93 -16.76 -10.04
CA ALA A 8 -38.07 -17.06 -10.94
C ALA A 8 -38.64 -15.78 -11.58
N LYS A 9 -38.77 -14.69 -10.81
CA LYS A 9 -39.24 -13.40 -11.33
C LYS A 9 -38.26 -12.81 -12.33
N VAL A 10 -36.94 -12.81 -12.01
CA VAL A 10 -35.90 -12.33 -12.90
C VAL A 10 -35.86 -13.10 -14.22
N VAL A 11 -35.95 -14.45 -14.16
CA VAL A 11 -35.99 -15.30 -15.36
C VAL A 11 -37.23 -14.98 -16.22
N ALA A 12 -38.39 -14.76 -15.60
CA ALA A 12 -39.60 -14.35 -16.32
C ALA A 12 -39.43 -12.99 -17.02
N ASP A 13 -38.77 -12.02 -16.35
CA ASP A 13 -38.51 -10.69 -16.90
C ASP A 13 -37.47 -10.70 -18.02
N LEU A 14 -36.55 -11.68 -18.04
CA LEU A 14 -35.58 -11.88 -19.11
C LEU A 14 -36.20 -12.42 -20.43
N LYS A 15 -37.50 -12.79 -20.43
CA LYS A 15 -38.25 -13.20 -21.61
C LYS A 15 -37.55 -14.28 -22.47
N GLY A 16 -36.97 -15.27 -21.82
CA GLY A 16 -36.30 -16.41 -22.45
C GLY A 16 -34.79 -16.22 -22.68
N ALA A 17 -34.23 -15.06 -22.31
CA ALA A 17 -32.78 -14.91 -22.30
C ALA A 17 -32.15 -15.70 -21.12
N ASP A 18 -31.00 -16.25 -21.36
CA ASP A 18 -30.24 -17.02 -20.37
C ASP A 18 -29.76 -16.11 -19.21
N PHE A 19 -30.07 -16.53 -17.97
CA PHE A 19 -29.75 -15.77 -16.76
C PHE A 19 -28.23 -15.58 -16.57
N ASP A 20 -27.47 -16.65 -16.70
CA ASP A 20 -26.03 -16.61 -16.43
C ASP A 20 -25.28 -15.79 -17.49
N LYS A 21 -25.73 -15.86 -18.75
CA LYS A 21 -25.13 -15.07 -19.83
C LYS A 21 -25.43 -13.57 -19.72
N LYS A 22 -26.56 -13.19 -19.11
CA LYS A 22 -27.02 -11.80 -19.08
C LYS A 22 -26.65 -11.08 -17.79
N LEU A 23 -26.64 -11.76 -16.66
CA LEU A 23 -26.56 -11.14 -15.33
C LEU A 23 -25.35 -11.56 -14.52
N VAL A 24 -24.76 -12.73 -14.79
CA VAL A 24 -23.57 -13.18 -14.06
C VAL A 24 -22.31 -12.59 -14.70
N TRP A 25 -21.57 -11.81 -13.91
CA TRP A 25 -20.31 -11.26 -14.35
C TRP A 25 -19.19 -12.29 -14.21
N ARG A 26 -18.59 -12.65 -15.33
CA ARG A 26 -17.39 -13.50 -15.38
C ARG A 26 -16.17 -12.61 -15.24
N THR A 27 -15.49 -12.69 -14.10
CA THR A 27 -14.33 -11.87 -13.80
C THR A 27 -13.08 -12.38 -14.51
N ASN A 28 -12.11 -11.50 -14.69
CA ASN A 28 -10.78 -11.89 -15.22
C ASN A 28 -9.97 -12.69 -14.18
N GLU A 29 -10.38 -12.62 -12.90
CA GLU A 29 -9.79 -13.36 -11.78
C GLU A 29 -10.16 -14.84 -11.75
N GLY A 30 -11.05 -15.28 -12.63
CA GLY A 30 -11.42 -16.70 -12.81
C GLY A 30 -12.60 -17.17 -11.97
N PHE A 31 -13.36 -16.26 -11.35
CA PHE A 31 -14.61 -16.57 -10.66
C PHE A 31 -15.76 -15.70 -11.18
N ASN A 32 -16.99 -16.11 -10.83
CA ASN A 32 -18.19 -15.43 -11.26
C ASN A 32 -18.79 -14.60 -10.12
N VAL A 33 -19.21 -13.36 -10.42
CA VAL A 33 -19.95 -12.50 -9.50
C VAL A 33 -21.43 -12.57 -9.83
N GLN A 34 -22.23 -12.93 -8.84
CA GLN A 34 -23.69 -13.02 -8.98
C GLN A 34 -24.33 -11.61 -8.96
N PRO A 35 -25.47 -11.41 -9.62
CA PRO A 35 -26.16 -10.12 -9.63
C PRO A 35 -26.72 -9.71 -8.27
N MET A 36 -26.87 -10.65 -7.33
CA MET A 36 -27.34 -10.42 -5.97
C MET A 36 -26.76 -11.44 -5.01
N TYR A 37 -26.41 -10.98 -3.80
CA TYR A 37 -26.01 -11.80 -2.66
C TYR A 37 -26.93 -11.56 -1.47
N ARG A 38 -27.13 -12.58 -0.64
CA ARG A 38 -28.00 -12.57 0.54
C ARG A 38 -27.25 -13.08 1.78
N ALA A 39 -27.92 -13.08 2.93
CA ALA A 39 -27.35 -13.58 4.18
C ALA A 39 -26.91 -15.06 4.08
N GLU A 40 -27.68 -15.89 3.36
CA GLU A 40 -27.33 -17.30 3.12
C GLU A 40 -26.02 -17.53 2.40
N ASP A 41 -25.58 -16.57 1.57
CA ASP A 41 -24.30 -16.65 0.83
C ASP A 41 -23.08 -16.44 1.74
N ILE A 42 -23.28 -15.83 2.89
CA ILE A 42 -22.20 -15.50 3.84
C ILE A 42 -22.22 -16.35 5.12
N GLU A 43 -23.23 -17.18 5.35
CA GLU A 43 -23.39 -18.02 6.56
C GLU A 43 -22.18 -18.90 6.88
N ASN A 44 -21.49 -19.38 5.84
CA ASN A 44 -20.35 -20.27 5.98
C ASN A 44 -18.99 -19.55 5.88
N LEU A 45 -18.97 -18.22 5.78
CA LEU A 45 -17.74 -17.45 5.69
C LEU A 45 -17.17 -17.21 7.07
N LYS A 46 -15.96 -17.75 7.33
CA LYS A 46 -15.24 -17.60 8.61
C LYS A 46 -14.72 -16.19 8.88
N THR A 47 -14.83 -15.28 7.90
CA THR A 47 -14.30 -13.92 7.98
C THR A 47 -15.34 -12.86 8.31
N THR A 48 -16.63 -13.22 8.40
CA THR A 48 -17.74 -12.29 8.68
C THR A 48 -17.66 -11.69 10.08
N ASP A 49 -17.20 -12.47 11.06
CA ASP A 49 -17.14 -12.09 12.47
C ASP A 49 -15.78 -11.47 12.86
N SER A 50 -14.88 -11.30 11.90
CA SER A 50 -13.57 -10.66 12.14
C SER A 50 -13.74 -9.20 12.55
N LEU A 51 -13.05 -8.78 13.61
CA LEU A 51 -13.03 -7.39 14.07
C LEU A 51 -11.80 -6.65 13.54
N PRO A 52 -11.88 -5.31 13.38
CA PRO A 52 -10.71 -4.49 13.06
C PRO A 52 -9.61 -4.62 14.11
N GLY A 53 -8.36 -4.71 13.69
CA GLY A 53 -7.20 -4.84 14.59
C GLY A 53 -6.90 -6.25 15.08
N GLU A 54 -7.78 -7.22 14.82
CA GLU A 54 -7.59 -8.62 15.22
C GLU A 54 -6.98 -9.46 14.10
N TYR A 55 -6.08 -10.39 14.48
CA TYR A 55 -5.49 -11.37 13.56
C TYR A 55 -6.60 -12.23 12.91
N PRO A 56 -6.56 -12.49 11.61
CA PRO A 56 -5.54 -12.15 10.61
C PRO A 56 -5.74 -10.81 9.88
N PHE A 57 -6.27 -9.81 10.53
CA PHE A 57 -6.38 -8.42 10.09
C PHE A 57 -7.26 -8.19 8.85
N VAL A 58 -8.26 -9.02 8.63
CA VAL A 58 -9.18 -8.93 7.47
C VAL A 58 -9.81 -7.54 7.36
N ARG A 59 -10.33 -7.02 8.50
CA ARG A 59 -11.06 -5.75 8.57
C ARG A 59 -10.16 -4.52 8.75
N GLY A 60 -8.87 -4.71 8.95
CA GLY A 60 -7.91 -3.63 9.17
C GLY A 60 -6.88 -3.98 10.23
N THR A 61 -5.76 -3.27 10.24
CA THR A 61 -4.68 -3.44 11.21
C THR A 61 -4.88 -2.59 12.47
N ARG A 62 -5.89 -1.69 12.46
CA ARG A 62 -6.26 -0.76 13.53
C ARG A 62 -7.75 -0.92 13.87
N THR A 63 -8.14 -0.40 15.03
CA THR A 63 -9.53 -0.42 15.51
C THR A 63 -10.36 0.78 15.00
N ASP A 64 -9.69 1.84 14.54
CA ASP A 64 -10.26 3.02 13.89
C ASP A 64 -10.19 2.91 12.35
N ASN A 65 -10.78 3.86 11.65
CA ASN A 65 -10.70 3.99 10.20
C ASN A 65 -10.01 5.30 9.80
N GLU A 66 -9.04 5.76 10.56
CA GLU A 66 -8.20 6.88 10.20
C GLU A 66 -7.10 6.44 9.23
N TRP A 67 -6.86 7.20 8.18
CA TRP A 67 -5.78 6.99 7.22
C TRP A 67 -5.06 8.28 6.92
N PHE A 68 -3.81 8.17 6.52
CA PHE A 68 -3.03 9.33 6.09
C PHE A 68 -3.44 9.77 4.67
N ILE A 69 -3.71 11.06 4.51
CA ILE A 69 -3.95 11.71 3.22
C ILE A 69 -2.59 12.13 2.66
N ARG A 70 -2.10 11.40 1.64
CA ARG A 70 -0.77 11.64 1.08
C ARG A 70 -0.81 12.52 -0.15
N GLN A 71 0.06 13.52 -0.15
CA GLN A 71 0.40 14.32 -1.32
C GLN A 71 1.86 14.09 -1.72
N ASN A 72 2.09 13.80 -2.99
CA ASN A 72 3.43 13.67 -3.54
C ASN A 72 3.97 15.05 -3.95
N ILE A 73 5.24 15.33 -3.62
CA ILE A 73 5.96 16.56 -3.95
C ILE A 73 7.27 16.16 -4.63
N VAL A 74 7.49 16.66 -5.85
CA VAL A 74 8.80 16.55 -6.52
C VAL A 74 9.72 17.59 -5.89
N VAL A 75 10.89 17.16 -5.42
CA VAL A 75 11.88 18.01 -4.76
C VAL A 75 12.90 18.44 -5.79
N GLU A 76 12.67 19.58 -6.43
CA GLU A 76 13.63 20.26 -7.28
C GLU A 76 14.47 21.24 -6.45
N ASN A 77 13.82 21.90 -5.48
CA ASN A 77 14.43 22.77 -4.47
C ASN A 77 13.88 22.39 -3.10
N VAL A 78 14.75 22.17 -2.13
CA VAL A 78 14.40 21.67 -0.80
C VAL A 78 13.56 22.68 -0.02
N ALA A 79 13.90 23.98 -0.08
CA ALA A 79 13.17 25.02 0.65
C ALA A 79 11.77 25.25 0.07
N GLU A 80 11.65 25.25 -1.26
CA GLU A 80 10.34 25.38 -1.93
C GLU A 80 9.44 24.16 -1.64
N ALA A 81 10.03 22.97 -1.59
CA ALA A 81 9.30 21.74 -1.24
C ALA A 81 8.80 21.78 0.21
N ASN A 82 9.60 22.31 1.15
CA ASN A 82 9.17 22.53 2.53
C ASN A 82 8.01 23.53 2.62
N GLU A 83 8.11 24.71 1.99
CA GLU A 83 7.04 25.70 1.97
C GLU A 83 5.73 25.12 1.39
N LYS A 84 5.83 24.35 0.31
CA LYS A 84 4.70 23.64 -0.27
C LYS A 84 4.09 22.63 0.71
N ALA A 85 4.92 21.85 1.39
CA ALA A 85 4.46 20.89 2.39
C ALA A 85 3.73 21.58 3.55
N LYS A 86 4.28 22.65 4.11
CA LYS A 86 3.63 23.46 5.17
C LYS A 86 2.29 24.02 4.70
N SER A 87 2.21 24.55 3.49
CA SER A 87 0.94 25.04 2.92
C SER A 87 -0.08 23.92 2.76
N LEU A 88 0.32 22.71 2.37
CA LEU A 88 -0.58 21.55 2.22
C LEU A 88 -1.07 21.00 3.56
N THR A 89 -0.24 21.05 4.59
CA THR A 89 -0.66 20.66 5.95
C THR A 89 -1.86 21.48 6.43
N THR A 90 -1.89 22.78 6.15
CA THR A 90 -3.05 23.63 6.48
C THR A 90 -4.32 23.28 5.69
N LYS A 91 -4.20 22.48 4.64
CA LYS A 91 -5.30 22.00 3.79
C LYS A 91 -5.73 20.56 4.11
N GLY A 92 -5.22 19.99 5.21
CA GLY A 92 -5.61 18.67 5.69
C GLY A 92 -4.75 17.52 5.15
N VAL A 93 -3.62 17.79 4.46
CA VAL A 93 -2.65 16.74 4.11
C VAL A 93 -1.92 16.27 5.37
N THR A 94 -1.90 14.98 5.58
CA THR A 94 -1.29 14.33 6.76
C THR A 94 -0.13 13.40 6.41
N SER A 95 0.20 13.27 5.12
CA SER A 95 1.35 12.48 4.66
C SER A 95 1.99 13.12 3.43
N PHE A 96 3.32 13.11 3.38
CA PHE A 96 4.08 13.56 2.22
C PHE A 96 4.85 12.41 1.58
N GLY A 97 4.86 12.38 0.24
CA GLY A 97 5.75 11.55 -0.57
C GLY A 97 6.73 12.44 -1.32
N PHE A 98 7.92 12.64 -0.78
CA PHE A 98 8.96 13.44 -1.44
C PHE A 98 9.67 12.61 -2.51
N LYS A 99 9.53 13.03 -3.78
CA LYS A 99 10.22 12.41 -4.91
C LYS A 99 11.55 13.12 -5.14
N LEU A 100 12.64 12.38 -5.02
CA LEU A 100 13.99 12.87 -5.04
C LEU A 100 14.71 12.46 -6.34
N SER A 101 15.44 13.37 -6.96
CA SER A 101 16.35 13.09 -8.07
C SER A 101 17.73 12.63 -7.58
N GLU A 102 18.13 13.04 -6.37
CA GLU A 102 19.40 12.73 -5.73
C GLU A 102 19.23 12.39 -4.25
N ALA A 103 20.29 11.93 -3.61
CA ALA A 103 20.30 11.66 -2.18
C ALA A 103 20.32 12.97 -1.39
N LEU A 104 19.54 13.01 -0.29
CA LEU A 104 19.56 14.16 0.63
C LEU A 104 20.68 14.01 1.67
N THR A 105 21.28 15.16 2.04
CA THR A 105 22.15 15.29 3.22
C THR A 105 21.30 15.55 4.48
N ALA A 106 21.91 15.45 5.66
CA ALA A 106 21.24 15.78 6.93
C ALA A 106 20.73 17.25 6.96
N ASP A 107 21.50 18.18 6.39
CA ASP A 107 21.12 19.59 6.28
C ASP A 107 19.92 19.80 5.34
N ASN A 108 19.91 19.07 4.21
CA ASN A 108 18.74 19.09 3.30
C ASN A 108 17.50 18.56 4.00
N ILE A 109 17.62 17.49 4.77
CA ILE A 109 16.51 16.90 5.54
C ILE A 109 16.05 17.88 6.62
N ALA A 110 16.97 18.52 7.34
CA ALA A 110 16.63 19.54 8.34
C ALA A 110 15.83 20.68 7.70
N THR A 111 16.24 21.18 6.54
CA THR A 111 15.52 22.22 5.80
C THR A 111 14.16 21.74 5.29
N LEU A 112 14.09 20.50 4.74
CA LEU A 112 12.87 19.95 4.17
C LEU A 112 11.78 19.70 5.24
N LEU A 113 12.20 19.33 6.45
CA LEU A 113 11.30 18.96 7.54
C LEU A 113 11.10 20.11 8.56
N ASP A 114 11.68 21.27 8.30
CA ASP A 114 11.54 22.44 9.20
C ASP A 114 10.08 22.87 9.34
N GLY A 115 9.59 22.97 10.59
CA GLY A 115 8.23 23.36 10.91
C GLY A 115 7.16 22.30 10.61
N ILE A 116 7.53 21.07 10.21
CA ILE A 116 6.60 19.94 10.04
C ILE A 116 6.51 19.16 11.35
N ASP A 117 5.28 18.95 11.85
CA ASP A 117 4.99 18.15 13.04
C ASP A 117 5.09 16.66 12.73
N LEU A 118 6.26 16.05 12.99
CA LEU A 118 6.53 14.65 12.68
C LEU A 118 5.73 13.64 13.51
N ALA A 119 5.13 14.08 14.63
CA ALA A 119 4.24 13.24 15.42
C ALA A 119 2.85 13.07 14.76
N LYS A 120 2.46 13.98 13.87
CA LYS A 120 1.16 13.99 13.19
C LYS A 120 1.23 13.72 11.70
N VAL A 121 2.38 13.94 11.09
CA VAL A 121 2.57 13.86 9.64
C VAL A 121 3.48 12.68 9.28
N GLU A 122 2.97 11.77 8.47
CA GLU A 122 3.78 10.69 7.88
C GLU A 122 4.68 11.25 6.77
N VAL A 123 5.98 10.90 6.77
CA VAL A 123 6.92 11.39 5.77
C VAL A 123 7.57 10.24 5.01
N ASN A 124 7.48 10.28 3.69
CA ASN A 124 8.00 9.22 2.83
C ASN A 124 8.92 9.80 1.76
N PHE A 125 9.99 9.08 1.45
CA PHE A 125 10.97 9.46 0.43
C PHE A 125 11.02 8.40 -0.67
N GLU A 126 11.01 8.85 -1.92
CA GLU A 126 11.12 8.01 -3.11
C GLU A 126 12.28 8.49 -3.98
N SER A 127 13.22 7.59 -4.25
CA SER A 127 14.40 7.86 -5.08
C SER A 127 14.92 6.57 -5.73
N CYS A 128 16.04 6.66 -6.47
CA CYS A 128 16.73 5.46 -6.92
C CYS A 128 17.29 4.66 -5.73
N PRO A 129 17.45 3.31 -5.83
CA PRO A 129 17.90 2.49 -4.70
C PRO A 129 19.23 2.93 -4.06
N LYS A 130 20.19 3.43 -4.85
CA LYS A 130 21.45 3.95 -4.32
C LYS A 130 21.26 5.23 -3.51
N CYS A 131 20.43 6.15 -4.00
CA CYS A 131 20.06 7.37 -3.29
C CYS A 131 19.27 7.06 -2.02
N ALA A 132 18.42 6.03 -2.04
CA ALA A 132 17.63 5.61 -0.89
C ALA A 132 18.51 5.23 0.30
N VAL A 133 19.60 4.49 0.10
CA VAL A 133 20.54 4.13 1.19
C VAL A 133 21.17 5.38 1.82
N ALA A 134 21.69 6.29 1.00
CA ALA A 134 22.29 7.52 1.50
C ALA A 134 21.28 8.42 2.22
N THR A 135 20.08 8.59 1.65
CA THR A 135 18.99 9.35 2.28
C THR A 135 18.55 8.72 3.60
N THR A 136 18.51 7.38 3.70
CA THR A 136 18.17 6.68 4.94
C THR A 136 19.19 6.98 6.05
N LYS A 137 20.49 6.92 5.73
CA LYS A 137 21.57 7.28 6.68
C LYS A 137 21.40 8.71 7.20
N ALA A 138 21.27 9.67 6.28
CA ALA A 138 21.11 11.08 6.63
C ALA A 138 19.82 11.34 7.44
N LEU A 139 18.71 10.66 7.11
CA LEU A 139 17.43 10.78 7.83
C LEU A 139 17.58 10.26 9.27
N VAL A 140 18.16 9.09 9.46
CA VAL A 140 18.36 8.51 10.80
C VAL A 140 19.29 9.38 11.63
N GLU A 141 20.37 9.89 11.04
CA GLU A 141 21.27 10.83 11.69
C GLU A 141 20.54 12.10 12.16
N TYR A 142 19.76 12.71 11.28
CA TYR A 142 18.93 13.88 11.62
C TYR A 142 17.96 13.60 12.75
N LEU A 143 17.20 12.50 12.66
CA LEU A 143 16.17 12.15 13.62
C LEU A 143 16.74 11.85 15.01
N THR A 144 17.85 11.11 15.07
CA THR A 144 18.51 10.73 16.32
C THR A 144 19.19 11.93 16.98
N SER A 145 19.91 12.76 16.21
CA SER A 145 20.58 13.95 16.72
C SER A 145 19.62 15.01 17.24
N ASN A 146 18.38 15.04 16.75
CA ASN A 146 17.35 16.01 17.17
C ASN A 146 16.31 15.42 18.12
N GLY A 147 16.48 14.17 18.60
CA GLY A 147 15.53 13.52 19.52
C GLY A 147 14.16 13.25 18.94
N LYS A 148 14.04 13.15 17.59
CA LYS A 148 12.76 12.96 16.86
C LYS A 148 12.50 11.52 16.43
N ALA A 149 13.37 10.57 16.79
CA ALA A 149 13.31 9.19 16.32
C ALA A 149 12.03 8.46 16.75
N ASP A 150 11.51 8.71 17.94
CA ASP A 150 10.29 8.08 18.44
C ASP A 150 9.00 8.70 17.88
N GLU A 151 9.04 9.97 17.45
CA GLU A 151 7.90 10.69 16.87
C GLU A 151 7.71 10.37 15.37
N PHE A 152 8.78 10.01 14.69
CA PHE A 152 8.80 9.83 13.25
C PHE A 152 8.00 8.59 12.81
N THR A 153 7.13 8.78 11.83
CA THR A 153 6.48 7.69 11.07
C THR A 153 6.67 7.95 9.58
N GLY A 154 7.13 6.93 8.85
CA GLY A 154 7.31 7.09 7.41
C GLY A 154 8.11 5.98 6.74
N SER A 155 8.62 6.30 5.55
CA SER A 155 9.41 5.35 4.77
C SER A 155 10.46 6.00 3.88
N VAL A 156 11.53 5.25 3.59
CA VAL A 156 12.42 5.54 2.47
C VAL A 156 12.34 4.35 1.53
N LYS A 157 11.95 4.59 0.28
CA LYS A 157 11.73 3.52 -0.70
C LYS A 157 13.06 2.92 -1.15
N PHE A 158 13.45 1.80 -0.56
CA PHE A 158 14.48 0.93 -1.11
C PHE A 158 13.81 -0.24 -1.83
N ASP A 159 13.89 -0.24 -3.16
CA ASP A 159 13.24 -1.22 -4.02
C ASP A 159 14.11 -1.52 -5.25
N PRO A 160 15.06 -2.45 -5.15
CA PRO A 160 15.91 -2.85 -6.26
C PRO A 160 15.14 -3.62 -7.36
N PHE A 161 14.02 -4.27 -7.03
CA PHE A 161 13.25 -5.10 -7.95
C PHE A 161 12.48 -4.29 -8.99
N VAL A 162 12.02 -3.08 -8.66
CA VAL A 162 11.35 -2.18 -9.62
C VAL A 162 12.19 -1.92 -10.85
N ARG A 163 13.51 -1.77 -10.69
CA ARG A 163 14.41 -1.51 -11.81
C ARG A 163 14.49 -2.71 -12.75
N LEU A 164 14.54 -3.91 -12.19
CA LEU A 164 14.51 -5.16 -12.96
C LEU A 164 13.20 -5.27 -13.75
N LEU A 165 12.07 -5.03 -13.09
CA LEU A 165 10.75 -5.10 -13.71
C LEU A 165 10.53 -4.05 -14.80
N LYS A 166 10.97 -2.80 -14.59
CA LYS A 166 10.77 -1.71 -15.56
C LYS A 166 11.74 -1.71 -16.73
N HIS A 167 12.98 -2.12 -16.50
CA HIS A 167 14.06 -1.90 -17.45
C HIS A 167 14.83 -3.19 -17.81
N GLY A 168 14.49 -4.33 -17.20
CA GLY A 168 15.23 -5.58 -17.38
C GLY A 168 16.69 -5.52 -16.87
N VAL A 169 17.00 -4.53 -16.00
CA VAL A 169 18.36 -4.28 -15.52
C VAL A 169 18.45 -4.66 -14.05
N ASP A 170 19.30 -5.61 -13.74
CA ASP A 170 19.61 -5.99 -12.36
C ASP A 170 20.21 -4.80 -11.60
N PHE A 171 19.92 -4.77 -10.31
CA PHE A 171 20.47 -3.77 -9.40
C PHE A 171 22.01 -3.81 -9.34
N GLY A 172 22.60 -5.01 -9.52
CA GLY A 172 24.04 -5.25 -9.59
C GLY A 172 24.76 -5.14 -8.22
N GLY A 173 24.02 -5.30 -7.11
CA GLY A 173 24.54 -5.30 -5.75
C GLY A 173 24.08 -6.53 -4.96
N ASP A 174 24.74 -6.80 -3.84
CA ASP A 174 24.30 -7.81 -2.87
C ASP A 174 23.10 -7.26 -2.08
N ILE A 175 21.89 -7.62 -2.53
CA ILE A 175 20.63 -7.18 -1.91
C ILE A 175 20.56 -7.63 -0.45
N LYS A 176 21.02 -8.84 -0.14
CA LYS A 176 20.99 -9.42 1.21
C LYS A 176 21.90 -8.63 2.17
N ALA A 177 23.14 -8.31 1.75
CA ALA A 177 24.05 -7.51 2.55
C ALA A 177 23.51 -6.09 2.76
N MET A 178 22.94 -5.47 1.73
CA MET A 178 22.35 -4.12 1.82
C MET A 178 21.09 -4.11 2.69
N ALA A 179 20.27 -5.14 2.62
CA ALA A 179 19.07 -5.26 3.46
C ALA A 179 19.44 -5.36 4.95
N LYS A 180 20.48 -6.15 5.27
CA LYS A 180 21.03 -6.23 6.63
C LYS A 180 21.54 -4.87 7.09
N GLU A 181 22.42 -4.22 6.30
CA GLU A 181 22.95 -2.89 6.60
C GLU A 181 21.84 -1.86 6.85
N LEU A 182 20.83 -1.82 5.97
CA LEU A 182 19.70 -0.90 6.12
C LEU A 182 18.91 -1.18 7.40
N THR A 183 18.68 -2.44 7.75
CA THR A 183 17.99 -2.80 9.00
C THR A 183 18.75 -2.32 10.23
N GLU A 184 20.08 -2.44 10.24
CA GLU A 184 20.94 -1.93 11.31
C GLU A 184 20.89 -0.40 11.40
N ILE A 185 20.93 0.29 10.26
CA ILE A 185 20.83 1.76 10.20
C ILE A 185 19.53 2.27 10.78
N VAL A 186 18.39 1.65 10.44
CA VAL A 186 17.06 2.13 10.85
C VAL A 186 16.63 1.67 12.23
N ALA A 187 17.42 0.83 12.90
CA ALA A 187 17.10 0.29 14.23
C ALA A 187 16.69 1.36 15.28
N PRO A 188 17.33 2.57 15.32
CA PRO A 188 16.95 3.62 16.26
C PRO A 188 15.55 4.23 15.99
N VAL A 189 15.01 4.09 14.77
CA VAL A 189 13.74 4.72 14.35
C VAL A 189 12.69 3.65 14.14
N LYS A 190 11.86 3.39 15.15
CA LYS A 190 10.94 2.25 15.22
C LYS A 190 9.94 2.18 14.07
N ASN A 191 9.42 3.34 13.62
CA ASN A 191 8.35 3.44 12.62
C ASN A 191 8.87 3.84 11.22
N LEU A 192 10.16 3.69 10.95
CA LEU A 192 10.76 3.90 9.63
C LEU A 192 10.78 2.58 8.84
N ARG A 193 10.07 2.54 7.70
CA ARG A 193 10.05 1.41 6.77
C ARG A 193 10.98 1.68 5.60
N VAL A 194 11.69 0.66 5.16
CA VAL A 194 12.67 0.83 4.07
C VAL A 194 12.51 -0.17 2.93
N PHE A 195 11.95 -1.34 3.19
CA PHE A 195 11.75 -2.34 2.14
C PHE A 195 10.38 -2.14 1.51
N THR A 196 10.36 -1.81 0.23
CA THR A 196 9.11 -1.48 -0.44
C THR A 196 8.75 -2.56 -1.44
N VAL A 197 7.47 -2.90 -1.44
CA VAL A 197 6.78 -3.66 -2.48
C VAL A 197 5.91 -2.68 -3.24
N ASP A 198 6.28 -2.30 -4.47
CA ASP A 198 5.57 -1.28 -5.25
C ASP A 198 4.87 -1.90 -6.45
N THR A 199 3.65 -2.37 -6.24
CA THR A 199 2.83 -2.98 -7.29
C THR A 199 1.91 -2.00 -8.01
N VAL A 200 1.92 -0.71 -7.67
CA VAL A 200 1.21 0.33 -8.42
C VAL A 200 1.60 0.29 -9.89
N LEU A 201 2.89 0.03 -10.18
CA LEU A 201 3.38 -0.11 -11.56
C LEU A 201 2.70 -1.24 -12.34
N LEU A 202 2.33 -2.34 -11.67
CA LEU A 202 1.64 -3.48 -12.30
C LEU A 202 0.18 -3.14 -12.57
N SER A 203 -0.49 -2.48 -11.63
CA SER A 203 -1.85 -1.97 -11.82
C SER A 203 -1.91 -0.92 -12.94
N ASP A 204 -0.94 -0.01 -13.00
CA ASP A 204 -0.80 0.97 -14.09
C ASP A 204 -0.54 0.30 -15.46
N ALA A 205 0.06 -0.88 -15.46
CA ALA A 205 0.26 -1.71 -16.66
C ALA A 205 -0.94 -2.60 -17.02
N GLY A 206 -2.02 -2.57 -16.23
CA GLY A 206 -3.26 -3.32 -16.48
C GLY A 206 -3.32 -4.70 -15.85
N ALA A 207 -2.53 -4.97 -14.83
CA ALA A 207 -2.65 -6.22 -14.05
C ALA A 207 -4.04 -6.31 -13.41
N TYR A 208 -4.64 -7.50 -13.47
CA TYR A 208 -5.88 -7.78 -12.75
C TYR A 208 -5.65 -7.80 -11.24
N ILE A 209 -6.69 -7.59 -10.47
CA ILE A 209 -6.68 -7.49 -9.01
C ILE A 209 -5.96 -8.69 -8.37
N ALA A 210 -6.30 -9.92 -8.79
CA ALA A 210 -5.66 -11.13 -8.28
C ALA A 210 -4.19 -11.26 -8.70
N GLN A 211 -3.82 -10.77 -9.89
CA GLN A 211 -2.43 -10.75 -10.35
C GLN A 211 -1.60 -9.76 -9.52
N GLU A 212 -2.09 -8.51 -9.36
CA GLU A 212 -1.41 -7.53 -8.50
C GLU A 212 -1.19 -8.08 -7.10
N LEU A 213 -2.26 -8.65 -6.50
CA LEU A 213 -2.19 -9.24 -5.16
C LEU A 213 -1.17 -10.38 -5.07
N GLY A 214 -1.19 -11.30 -6.02
CA GLY A 214 -0.25 -12.43 -6.07
C GLY A 214 1.20 -11.98 -6.18
N TYR A 215 1.49 -11.01 -7.04
CA TYR A 215 2.83 -10.42 -7.16
C TYR A 215 3.24 -9.64 -5.92
N ALA A 216 2.32 -8.87 -5.30
CA ALA A 216 2.60 -8.15 -4.07
C ALA A 216 3.03 -9.10 -2.94
N LEU A 217 2.29 -10.20 -2.75
CA LEU A 217 2.59 -11.19 -1.73
C LEU A 217 3.90 -11.95 -2.01
N ALA A 218 4.15 -12.33 -3.27
CA ALA A 218 5.40 -12.97 -3.67
C ALA A 218 6.61 -12.05 -3.43
N TRP A 219 6.49 -10.77 -3.79
CA TRP A 219 7.54 -9.77 -3.58
C TRP A 219 7.78 -9.49 -2.09
N GLY A 220 6.70 -9.38 -1.29
CA GLY A 220 6.81 -9.27 0.16
C GLY A 220 7.48 -10.48 0.80
N ASN A 221 7.14 -11.69 0.33
CA ASN A 221 7.77 -12.92 0.79
C ASN A 221 9.25 -12.99 0.41
N GLU A 222 9.63 -12.50 -0.78
CA GLU A 222 11.04 -12.37 -1.16
C GLU A 222 11.81 -11.47 -0.19
N TRP A 223 11.25 -10.31 0.21
CA TRP A 223 11.85 -9.48 1.25
C TRP A 223 11.99 -10.21 2.58
N MET A 224 10.96 -10.94 3.01
CA MET A 224 11.04 -11.75 4.25
C MET A 224 12.17 -12.77 4.17
N SER A 225 12.29 -13.49 3.05
CA SER A 225 13.35 -14.47 2.83
C SER A 225 14.73 -13.84 2.86
N GLN A 226 14.95 -12.75 2.11
CA GLN A 226 16.25 -12.05 2.04
C GLN A 226 16.68 -11.54 3.43
N LEU A 227 15.76 -10.98 4.20
CA LEU A 227 16.03 -10.42 5.53
C LEU A 227 16.31 -11.51 6.56
N THR A 228 15.47 -12.54 6.63
CA THR A 228 15.66 -13.64 7.59
C THR A 228 16.90 -14.46 7.28
N ASP A 229 17.19 -14.69 6.00
CA ASP A 229 18.44 -15.34 5.57
C ASP A 229 19.71 -14.49 5.87
N ALA A 230 19.55 -13.16 5.96
CA ALA A 230 20.61 -12.26 6.41
C ALA A 230 20.77 -12.24 7.95
N GLY A 231 19.92 -12.98 8.67
CA GLY A 231 19.92 -13.07 10.14
C GLY A 231 19.13 -11.97 10.84
N VAL A 232 18.26 -11.25 10.12
CA VAL A 232 17.35 -10.28 10.74
C VAL A 232 16.19 -11.02 11.41
N ALA A 233 15.85 -10.64 12.65
CA ALA A 233 14.70 -11.22 13.36
C ALA A 233 13.40 -11.01 12.59
N VAL A 234 12.52 -12.02 12.61
CA VAL A 234 11.28 -12.03 11.82
C VAL A 234 10.40 -10.81 12.09
N ASP A 235 10.22 -10.46 13.37
CA ASP A 235 9.41 -9.31 13.78
C ASP A 235 9.97 -7.99 13.26
N GLU A 236 11.28 -7.86 13.25
CA GLU A 236 11.95 -6.66 12.74
C GLU A 236 11.85 -6.61 11.20
N ALA A 237 12.11 -7.72 10.51
CA ALA A 237 11.99 -7.81 9.06
C ALA A 237 10.59 -7.40 8.57
N ALA A 238 9.54 -7.99 9.15
CA ALA A 238 8.17 -7.74 8.76
C ALA A 238 7.74 -6.28 8.98
N LYS A 239 8.15 -5.66 10.09
CA LYS A 239 7.85 -4.26 10.41
C LYS A 239 8.47 -3.27 9.43
N ARG A 240 9.58 -3.62 8.77
CA ARG A 240 10.31 -2.73 7.84
C ARG A 240 9.78 -2.76 6.41
N ILE A 241 8.81 -3.65 6.12
CA ILE A 241 8.21 -3.78 4.79
C ILE A 241 6.99 -2.87 4.67
N LYS A 242 6.86 -2.20 3.51
CA LYS A 242 5.73 -1.37 3.11
C LYS A 242 5.23 -1.78 1.74
N PHE A 243 3.92 -1.90 1.61
CA PHE A 243 3.25 -2.22 0.35
C PHE A 243 2.62 -0.96 -0.25
N ASN A 244 2.98 -0.65 -1.49
CA ASN A 244 2.30 0.34 -2.31
C ASN A 244 1.50 -0.42 -3.36
N MET A 245 0.17 -0.29 -3.32
CA MET A 245 -0.75 -1.02 -4.19
C MET A 245 -1.66 -0.06 -4.94
N GLY A 246 -2.05 -0.43 -6.16
CA GLY A 246 -2.96 0.36 -6.97
C GLY A 246 -4.41 0.28 -6.48
N ILE A 247 -5.23 1.23 -6.91
CA ILE A 247 -6.68 1.18 -6.77
C ILE A 247 -7.27 1.37 -8.16
N THR A 248 -8.04 0.38 -8.61
CA THR A 248 -8.74 0.41 -9.91
C THR A 248 -10.22 0.79 -9.75
N SER A 249 -10.96 0.82 -10.86
CA SER A 249 -12.38 1.17 -10.86
C SER A 249 -13.32 0.06 -10.34
N ASN A 250 -12.81 -1.13 -10.03
CA ASN A 250 -13.64 -2.25 -9.56
C ASN A 250 -13.94 -2.17 -8.05
N TYR A 251 -14.82 -1.28 -7.67
CA TYR A 251 -15.10 -0.82 -6.32
C TYR A 251 -15.11 -1.93 -5.23
N PHE A 252 -15.98 -2.92 -5.35
CA PHE A 252 -16.09 -3.99 -4.34
C PHE A 252 -14.93 -4.97 -4.40
N MET A 253 -14.40 -5.20 -5.59
CA MET A 253 -13.24 -6.07 -5.78
C MET A 253 -11.97 -5.45 -5.16
N GLU A 254 -11.82 -4.13 -5.22
CA GLU A 254 -10.72 -3.42 -4.56
C GLU A 254 -10.83 -3.51 -3.03
N ILE A 255 -12.03 -3.36 -2.46
CA ILE A 255 -12.25 -3.58 -1.02
C ILE A 255 -11.84 -5.02 -0.65
N ALA A 256 -12.24 -6.00 -1.44
CA ALA A 256 -11.91 -7.40 -1.22
C ALA A 256 -10.39 -7.65 -1.35
N LYS A 257 -9.72 -7.04 -2.34
CA LYS A 257 -8.26 -7.14 -2.55
C LYS A 257 -7.48 -6.74 -1.30
N PHE A 258 -7.73 -5.56 -0.74
CA PHE A 258 -7.01 -5.09 0.43
C PHE A 258 -7.29 -5.91 1.69
N ARG A 259 -8.53 -6.41 1.84
CA ARG A 259 -8.88 -7.33 2.94
C ARG A 259 -8.15 -8.67 2.80
N ALA A 260 -8.16 -9.25 1.59
CA ALA A 260 -7.43 -10.49 1.29
C ALA A 260 -5.91 -10.31 1.44
N ALA A 261 -5.38 -9.17 0.99
CA ALA A 261 -3.96 -8.85 1.12
C ALA A 261 -3.47 -8.93 2.57
N ARG A 262 -4.18 -8.28 3.50
CA ARG A 262 -3.81 -8.31 4.92
C ARG A 262 -3.90 -9.70 5.51
N MET A 263 -4.98 -10.44 5.20
CA MET A 263 -5.18 -11.79 5.71
C MET A 263 -4.08 -12.75 5.20
N LEU A 264 -3.81 -12.72 3.91
CA LEU A 264 -2.81 -13.60 3.30
C LEU A 264 -1.40 -13.23 3.74
N TRP A 265 -1.09 -11.94 3.85
CA TRP A 265 0.20 -11.47 4.38
C TRP A 265 0.40 -11.93 5.82
N ALA A 266 -0.63 -11.78 6.66
CA ALA A 266 -0.57 -12.26 8.05
C ALA A 266 -0.28 -13.76 8.13
N GLN A 267 -0.87 -14.56 7.24
CA GLN A 267 -0.59 -16.00 7.16
C GLN A 267 0.82 -16.31 6.66
N ILE A 268 1.34 -15.54 5.69
CA ILE A 268 2.72 -15.68 5.20
C ILE A 268 3.70 -15.39 6.34
N VAL A 269 3.60 -14.23 6.99
CA VAL A 269 4.51 -13.87 8.09
C VAL A 269 4.42 -14.86 9.23
N LYS A 270 3.23 -15.40 9.52
CA LYS A 270 3.05 -16.42 10.57
C LYS A 270 3.86 -17.70 10.32
N GLN A 271 4.14 -18.06 9.06
CA GLN A 271 4.99 -19.22 8.72
C GLN A 271 6.45 -19.01 9.11
N TYR A 272 6.91 -17.77 9.22
CA TYR A 272 8.24 -17.42 9.72
C TYR A 272 8.35 -17.44 11.25
N GLN A 273 7.25 -17.74 11.96
CA GLN A 273 7.17 -17.87 13.42
C GLN A 273 7.59 -16.58 14.17
N PRO A 274 6.90 -15.44 13.93
CA PRO A 274 7.15 -14.22 14.67
C PRO A 274 6.82 -14.40 16.16
N GLU A 275 7.49 -13.66 17.03
CA GLU A 275 7.22 -13.64 18.47
C GLU A 275 5.88 -12.99 18.81
N CYS A 276 5.46 -12.00 18.01
CA CYS A 276 4.21 -11.26 18.19
C CYS A 276 3.36 -11.28 16.92
N ASP A 277 2.05 -11.54 17.05
CA ASP A 277 1.10 -11.38 15.94
C ASP A 277 1.07 -9.94 15.39
N CYS A 278 1.54 -8.97 16.15
CA CYS A 278 1.68 -7.59 15.70
C CYS A 278 2.62 -7.43 14.49
N ALA A 279 3.61 -8.31 14.34
CA ALA A 279 4.51 -8.35 13.18
C ALA A 279 3.79 -8.77 11.89
N CYS A 280 2.68 -9.52 12.01
CA CYS A 280 1.88 -9.95 10.88
C CYS A 280 1.03 -8.83 10.24
N LYS A 281 1.04 -7.62 10.81
CA LYS A 281 0.31 -6.48 10.26
C LYS A 281 0.94 -5.99 8.96
N MET A 282 0.15 -5.96 7.89
CA MET A 282 0.55 -5.40 6.61
C MET A 282 0.39 -3.88 6.63
N ASN A 283 1.45 -3.14 6.30
CA ASN A 283 1.34 -1.69 6.09
C ASN A 283 1.08 -1.40 4.61
N VAL A 284 -0.06 -0.78 4.31
CA VAL A 284 -0.54 -0.58 2.94
C VAL A 284 -0.73 0.90 2.62
N HIS A 285 0.00 1.38 1.63
CA HIS A 285 -0.27 2.61 0.92
C HIS A 285 -1.04 2.31 -0.36
N ALA A 286 -2.17 2.96 -0.59
CA ALA A 286 -2.96 2.83 -1.80
C ALA A 286 -2.83 4.08 -2.69
N ALA A 287 -2.72 3.88 -4.00
CA ALA A 287 -2.68 4.96 -4.98
C ALA A 287 -3.66 4.70 -6.12
N THR A 288 -4.42 5.72 -6.52
CA THR A 288 -5.29 5.63 -7.70
C THR A 288 -4.47 5.32 -8.95
N THR A 289 -4.93 4.37 -9.78
CA THR A 289 -4.19 3.92 -10.96
C THR A 289 -4.47 4.79 -12.16
N LYS A 290 -3.49 4.86 -13.06
CA LYS A 290 -3.61 5.60 -14.32
C LYS A 290 -4.26 4.79 -15.44
N PHE A 291 -4.32 3.47 -15.29
CA PHE A 291 -4.78 2.56 -16.35
C PHE A 291 -6.22 2.84 -16.82
N ASN A 292 -7.10 3.23 -15.91
CA ASN A 292 -8.50 3.53 -16.19
C ASN A 292 -8.82 5.03 -16.32
N GLN A 293 -7.80 5.90 -16.30
CA GLN A 293 -7.96 7.33 -16.49
C GLN A 293 -7.88 7.71 -17.98
N THR A 294 -8.39 8.87 -18.33
CA THR A 294 -8.36 9.40 -19.69
C THR A 294 -7.85 10.83 -19.73
N VAL A 295 -7.11 11.17 -20.79
CA VAL A 295 -6.68 12.55 -21.07
C VAL A 295 -7.70 13.33 -21.90
N PHE A 296 -8.63 12.65 -22.60
CA PHE A 296 -9.62 13.27 -23.50
C PHE A 296 -10.74 13.99 -22.75
N ASP A 297 -11.05 13.52 -21.54
CA ASP A 297 -12.01 14.17 -20.63
C ASP A 297 -11.44 14.07 -19.21
N ALA A 298 -10.40 14.87 -18.97
CA ALA A 298 -9.61 14.80 -17.73
C ALA A 298 -10.44 15.11 -16.47
N HIS A 299 -11.46 15.97 -16.57
CA HIS A 299 -12.30 16.34 -15.42
C HIS A 299 -13.16 15.18 -14.93
N VAL A 300 -13.54 14.23 -15.79
CA VAL A 300 -14.28 13.02 -15.40
C VAL A 300 -13.42 12.07 -14.55
N ASN A 301 -12.10 12.19 -14.59
CA ASN A 301 -11.22 11.42 -13.71
C ASN A 301 -11.49 11.72 -12.22
N LEU A 302 -11.99 12.91 -11.87
CA LEU A 302 -12.40 13.21 -10.48
C LEU A 302 -13.47 12.24 -9.98
N LEU A 303 -14.43 11.87 -10.83
CA LEU A 303 -15.46 10.89 -10.46
C LEU A 303 -14.89 9.48 -10.31
N ARG A 304 -13.93 9.09 -11.16
CA ARG A 304 -13.25 7.80 -11.07
C ARG A 304 -12.43 7.71 -9.79
N THR A 305 -11.56 8.66 -9.56
CA THR A 305 -10.67 8.68 -8.38
C THR A 305 -11.42 8.83 -7.06
N GLN A 306 -12.59 9.46 -7.05
CA GLN A 306 -13.45 9.52 -5.87
C GLN A 306 -13.92 8.12 -5.44
N THR A 307 -14.44 7.31 -6.37
CA THR A 307 -14.91 5.95 -6.05
C THR A 307 -13.75 5.02 -5.72
N GLU A 308 -12.60 5.16 -6.39
CA GLU A 308 -11.37 4.46 -6.08
C GLU A 308 -10.91 4.76 -4.65
N THR A 309 -10.81 6.05 -4.30
CA THR A 309 -10.45 6.50 -2.95
C THR A 309 -11.40 5.94 -1.89
N MET A 310 -12.71 5.96 -2.16
CA MET A 310 -13.72 5.45 -1.24
C MET A 310 -13.55 3.94 -1.02
N SER A 311 -13.24 3.16 -2.05
CA SER A 311 -13.00 1.72 -1.92
C SER A 311 -11.78 1.43 -1.03
N ALA A 312 -10.68 2.16 -1.19
CA ALA A 312 -9.48 2.01 -0.38
C ALA A 312 -9.71 2.41 1.09
N ALA A 313 -10.43 3.54 1.33
CA ALA A 313 -10.78 3.98 2.67
C ALA A 313 -11.65 2.95 3.41
N LEU A 314 -12.70 2.43 2.77
CA LEU A 314 -13.57 1.38 3.32
C LEU A 314 -12.82 0.04 3.51
N ALA A 315 -11.80 -0.21 2.71
CA ALA A 315 -10.94 -1.36 2.87
C ALA A 315 -9.98 -1.24 4.06
N GLY A 316 -9.79 -0.06 4.65
CA GLY A 316 -8.96 0.17 5.83
C GLY A 316 -7.47 0.21 5.54
N VAL A 317 -7.04 0.85 4.44
CA VAL A 317 -5.62 1.07 4.14
C VAL A 317 -5.00 2.12 5.06
N ASP A 318 -3.65 2.15 5.14
CA ASP A 318 -2.95 3.05 6.07
C ASP A 318 -2.76 4.46 5.51
N SER A 319 -2.57 4.58 4.20
CA SER A 319 -2.44 5.89 3.54
C SER A 319 -2.94 5.84 2.10
N ILE A 320 -3.38 6.98 1.57
CA ILE A 320 -3.94 7.07 0.23
C ILE A 320 -3.33 8.28 -0.50
N THR A 321 -2.90 8.05 -1.75
CA THR A 321 -2.60 9.11 -2.72
C THR A 321 -3.66 9.09 -3.82
N VAL A 322 -4.30 10.23 -4.05
CA VAL A 322 -5.25 10.44 -5.13
C VAL A 322 -4.59 11.29 -6.21
N THR A 323 -4.51 10.74 -7.42
CA THR A 323 -3.95 11.45 -8.58
C THR A 323 -5.04 11.52 -9.65
N PRO A 324 -5.56 12.70 -9.96
CA PRO A 324 -6.57 12.88 -11.00
C PRO A 324 -5.98 12.73 -12.40
#